data_9e13e01f95ec3d847a6399af5b6d5cdc
#
_entry.id   9e13e01f95ec3d847a6399af5b6d5cdc
#
_cell.length_a   1.000
_cell.length_b   1.000
_cell.length_c   1.000
_cell.angle_alpha   90.00
_cell.angle_beta   90.00
_cell.angle_gamma   90.00
#
_symmetry.space_group_name_H-M   'P 1'
#
loop_
_entity.id
_entity.type
_entity.pdbx_description
1 polymer ?
#
loop_
_entity_poly.entity_id
_entity_poly.type
_entity_poly.pdbx_seq_one_letter_code
_entity_poly.pdbx_strand_id
1 'polypeptide(L)'
;MKQESLQGKRVAISGSGNVAIFACQKAQELGAKVITMSDSNGCIYDPEGIRLDVVKDIKLRRRGRIREYAQLVPGSEFRSDFRDLWSVPCDVALPCATQNELDVEDAVMIVANNVCYYVEAANMPATAEALRLLRLSPKILTAGSKASGSGGVVVS
;
A
#
# COMPACT_ATOMS: atom_id res chain seq x y z
N MET A 1 -0.85 9.91 -21.00
CA MET A 1 -1.17 9.04 -19.87
C MET A 1 -1.10 7.58 -20.28
N LYS A 2 -0.45 6.81 -19.47
CA LYS A 2 -0.37 5.39 -19.76
C LYS A 2 -1.70 4.72 -19.46
N GLN A 3 -2.17 3.95 -20.39
CA GLN A 3 -3.40 3.19 -20.20
C GLN A 3 -3.09 1.78 -19.77
N GLU A 4 -2.24 1.67 -18.78
CA GLU A 4 -1.91 0.37 -18.26
C GLU A 4 -2.98 -0.10 -17.28
N SER A 5 -3.36 -1.34 -17.44
CA SER A 5 -4.27 -2.00 -16.51
C SER A 5 -3.52 -2.33 -15.23
N LEU A 6 -4.23 -2.34 -14.12
CA LEU A 6 -3.68 -2.84 -12.86
C LEU A 6 -3.65 -4.36 -12.80
N GLN A 7 -4.23 -5.00 -13.80
CA GLN A 7 -4.33 -6.46 -13.80
C GLN A 7 -2.96 -7.11 -13.71
N GLY A 8 -2.81 -8.01 -12.76
CA GLY A 8 -1.58 -8.74 -12.53
C GLY A 8 -0.49 -7.97 -11.83
N LYS A 9 -0.68 -6.68 -11.55
CA LYS A 9 0.33 -5.89 -10.87
C LYS A 9 0.28 -6.13 -9.37
N ARG A 10 1.45 -6.09 -8.75
CA ARG A 10 1.57 -6.25 -7.30
C ARG A 10 1.47 -4.88 -6.65
N VAL A 11 0.59 -4.76 -5.67
CA VAL A 11 0.32 -3.49 -4.99
C VAL A 11 0.66 -3.63 -3.52
N ALA A 12 1.47 -2.71 -3.01
CA ALA A 12 1.78 -2.63 -1.59
C ALA A 12 0.94 -1.50 -0.99
N ILE A 13 0.13 -1.83 0.01
CA ILE A 13 -0.73 -0.88 0.70
C ILE A 13 -0.29 -0.81 2.16
N SER A 14 -0.21 0.40 2.70
CA SER A 14 -0.02 0.58 4.13
C SER A 14 -1.36 0.88 4.80
N GLY A 15 -1.47 0.50 6.08
CA GLY A 15 -2.69 0.70 6.82
C GLY A 15 -3.65 -0.46 6.70
N SER A 16 -4.70 -0.42 7.50
CA SER A 16 -5.77 -1.43 7.47
C SER A 16 -7.09 -0.82 7.94
N GLY A 17 -7.17 0.51 7.94
CA GLY A 17 -8.42 1.21 8.23
C GLY A 17 -9.31 1.30 7.01
N ASN A 18 -10.33 2.15 7.08
CA ASN A 18 -11.32 2.24 6.01
C ASN A 18 -10.72 2.60 4.66
N VAL A 19 -9.77 3.54 4.64
CA VAL A 19 -9.14 3.96 3.39
C VAL A 19 -8.35 2.82 2.77
N ALA A 20 -7.58 2.12 3.59
CA ALA A 20 -6.76 1.01 3.11
C ALA A 20 -7.62 -0.15 2.61
N ILE A 21 -8.68 -0.46 3.33
CA ILE A 21 -9.61 -1.54 2.94
C ILE A 21 -10.29 -1.20 1.61
N PHE A 22 -10.73 0.05 1.46
CA PHE A 22 -11.36 0.49 0.22
C PHE A 22 -10.37 0.43 -0.94
N ALA A 23 -9.14 0.91 -0.72
CA ALA A 23 -8.11 0.88 -1.76
C ALA A 23 -7.78 -0.55 -2.16
N CYS A 24 -7.69 -1.45 -1.19
CA CYS A 24 -7.43 -2.85 -1.46
C CYS A 24 -8.56 -3.47 -2.29
N GLN A 25 -9.79 -3.19 -1.92
CA GLN A 25 -10.95 -3.71 -2.64
C GLN A 25 -10.95 -3.21 -4.08
N LYS A 26 -10.71 -1.92 -4.29
CA LYS A 26 -10.67 -1.33 -5.62
C LYS A 26 -9.56 -1.94 -6.47
N ALA A 27 -8.37 -2.06 -5.90
CA ALA A 27 -7.24 -2.62 -6.63
C ALA A 27 -7.55 -4.07 -7.07
N GLN A 28 -8.13 -4.85 -6.17
CA GLN A 28 -8.47 -6.23 -6.49
C GLN A 28 -9.56 -6.32 -7.56
N GLU A 29 -10.53 -5.42 -7.52
CA GLU A 29 -11.57 -5.37 -8.55
C GLU A 29 -10.98 -5.07 -9.92
N LEU A 30 -9.89 -4.33 -9.96
CA LEU A 30 -9.19 -4.00 -11.20
C LEU A 30 -8.18 -5.08 -11.60
N GLY A 31 -8.13 -6.17 -10.87
CA GLY A 31 -7.28 -7.31 -11.21
C GLY A 31 -5.89 -7.27 -10.61
N ALA A 32 -5.60 -6.34 -9.74
CA ALA A 32 -4.30 -6.25 -9.09
C ALA A 32 -4.21 -7.25 -7.94
N LYS A 33 -2.97 -7.57 -7.58
CA LYS A 33 -2.69 -8.44 -6.43
C LYS A 33 -2.15 -7.56 -5.32
N VAL A 34 -2.96 -7.33 -4.28
CA VAL A 34 -2.52 -6.58 -3.11
C VAL A 34 -1.75 -7.53 -2.21
N ILE A 35 -0.49 -7.23 -1.93
CA ILE A 35 0.38 -8.17 -1.23
C ILE A 35 0.75 -7.75 0.18
N THR A 36 0.47 -6.51 0.58
CA THR A 36 0.75 -6.05 1.94
C THR A 36 -0.39 -5.22 2.50
N MET A 37 -0.53 -5.24 3.82
CA MET A 37 -1.28 -4.26 4.58
C MET A 37 -0.59 -4.13 5.93
N SER A 38 -0.90 -3.08 6.68
CA SER A 38 -0.21 -2.83 7.94
C SER A 38 -1.11 -2.17 8.98
N ASP A 39 -0.66 -2.16 10.22
CA ASP A 39 -1.20 -1.33 11.28
C ASP A 39 -0.03 -0.87 12.16
N SER A 40 -0.32 -0.25 13.29
CA SER A 40 0.75 0.27 14.14
C SER A 40 1.66 -0.80 14.72
N ASN A 41 1.23 -2.06 14.72
CA ASN A 41 2.01 -3.16 15.28
C ASN A 41 2.98 -3.78 14.27
N GLY A 42 2.72 -3.61 12.98
CA GLY A 42 3.55 -4.22 11.97
C GLY A 42 2.82 -4.36 10.64
N CYS A 43 3.33 -5.20 9.78
CA CYS A 43 2.74 -5.41 8.46
C CYS A 43 2.62 -6.89 8.15
N ILE A 44 1.73 -7.20 7.22
CA ILE A 44 1.59 -8.56 6.69
C ILE A 44 2.00 -8.57 5.24
N TYR A 45 2.57 -9.67 4.82
CA TYR A 45 2.96 -9.90 3.44
C TYR A 45 2.34 -11.23 3.00
N ASP A 46 1.55 -11.19 1.94
CA ASP A 46 0.93 -12.36 1.36
C ASP A 46 1.21 -12.37 -0.13
N PRO A 47 2.18 -13.17 -0.57
CA PRO A 47 2.55 -13.18 -2.00
C PRO A 47 1.44 -13.69 -2.90
N GLU A 48 0.46 -14.40 -2.35
CA GLU A 48 -0.67 -14.91 -3.13
C GLU A 48 -1.80 -13.89 -3.25
N GLY A 49 -1.67 -12.75 -2.57
CA GLY A 49 -2.69 -11.71 -2.56
C GLY A 49 -3.47 -11.71 -1.26
N ILE A 50 -3.65 -10.51 -0.70
CA ILE A 50 -4.36 -10.33 0.56
C ILE A 50 -5.81 -10.80 0.43
N ARG A 51 -6.24 -11.61 1.38
CA ARG A 51 -7.64 -12.03 1.47
C ARG A 51 -8.40 -10.96 2.25
N LEU A 52 -9.07 -10.11 1.50
CA LEU A 52 -9.72 -8.94 2.09
C LEU A 52 -10.84 -9.31 3.06
N ASP A 53 -11.53 -10.42 2.80
CA ASP A 53 -12.55 -10.93 3.71
C ASP A 53 -11.98 -11.21 5.10
N VAL A 54 -10.76 -11.77 5.16
CA VAL A 54 -10.09 -12.05 6.43
C VAL A 54 -9.70 -10.74 7.12
N VAL A 55 -9.17 -9.78 6.38
CA VAL A 55 -8.80 -8.47 6.93
C VAL A 55 -10.02 -7.76 7.49
N LYS A 56 -11.13 -7.76 6.76
CA LYS A 56 -12.36 -7.15 7.23
C LYS A 56 -12.86 -7.79 8.50
N ASP A 57 -12.79 -9.11 8.59
CA ASP A 57 -13.19 -9.81 9.80
C ASP A 57 -12.35 -9.39 11.00
N ILE A 58 -11.03 -9.34 10.81
CA ILE A 58 -10.11 -8.96 11.89
C ILE A 58 -10.34 -7.51 12.33
N LYS A 59 -10.40 -6.59 11.38
CA LYS A 59 -10.41 -5.15 11.70
C LYS A 59 -11.79 -4.60 12.00
N LEU A 60 -12.81 -5.05 11.29
CA LEU A 60 -14.14 -4.46 11.41
C LEU A 60 -15.05 -5.23 12.35
N ARG A 61 -14.97 -6.55 12.37
CA ARG A 61 -15.80 -7.37 13.25
C ARG A 61 -15.16 -7.59 14.61
N ARG A 62 -13.92 -8.06 14.62
CA ARG A 62 -13.23 -8.43 15.86
C ARG A 62 -12.41 -7.29 16.44
N ARG A 63 -12.17 -6.24 15.65
CA ARG A 63 -11.35 -5.09 16.02
C ARG A 63 -9.98 -5.51 16.55
N GLY A 64 -9.42 -6.55 15.93
CA GLY A 64 -8.13 -7.09 16.29
C GLY A 64 -6.99 -6.41 15.57
N ARG A 65 -5.83 -7.05 15.63
CA ARG A 65 -4.62 -6.54 15.01
C ARG A 65 -4.32 -7.29 13.72
N ILE A 66 -3.64 -6.62 12.80
CA ILE A 66 -3.35 -7.19 11.50
C ILE A 66 -2.48 -8.45 11.59
N ARG A 67 -1.72 -8.59 12.68
CA ARG A 67 -0.87 -9.77 12.88
C ARG A 67 -1.67 -11.08 12.90
N GLU A 68 -2.96 -11.00 13.24
CA GLU A 68 -3.81 -12.18 13.27
C GLU A 68 -3.98 -12.80 11.89
N TYR A 69 -3.80 -11.99 10.85
CA TYR A 69 -3.90 -12.47 9.48
C TYR A 69 -2.91 -13.62 9.22
N ALA A 70 -1.68 -13.47 9.68
CA ALA A 70 -0.66 -14.49 9.45
C ALA A 70 -0.98 -15.80 10.16
N GLN A 71 -1.77 -15.73 11.24
CA GLN A 71 -2.20 -16.93 11.95
C GLN A 71 -3.34 -17.63 11.22
N LEU A 72 -4.13 -16.88 10.47
CA LEU A 72 -5.32 -17.41 9.81
C LEU A 72 -5.07 -17.83 8.37
N VAL A 73 -4.06 -17.27 7.72
CA VAL A 73 -3.79 -17.52 6.31
C VAL A 73 -2.41 -18.14 6.14
N PRO A 74 -2.34 -19.44 5.87
CA PRO A 74 -1.05 -20.10 5.64
C PRO A 74 -0.33 -19.52 4.44
N GLY A 75 0.99 -19.38 4.55
CA GLY A 75 1.80 -18.83 3.48
C GLY A 75 1.99 -17.33 3.57
N SER A 76 1.26 -16.66 4.46
CA SER A 76 1.46 -15.24 4.71
C SER A 76 2.45 -15.06 5.85
N GLU A 77 2.96 -13.84 5.98
CA GLU A 77 4.03 -13.51 6.91
C GLU A 77 3.68 -12.22 7.64
N PHE A 78 4.00 -12.18 8.94
CA PHE A 78 3.87 -10.96 9.72
C PHE A 78 5.26 -10.43 10.04
N ARG A 79 5.46 -9.12 9.88
CA ARG A 79 6.69 -8.43 10.25
C ARG A 79 6.36 -7.37 11.28
N SER A 80 7.13 -7.34 12.38
CA SER A 80 6.84 -6.46 13.51
C SER A 80 7.10 -4.98 13.24
N ASP A 81 7.84 -4.66 12.19
CA ASP A 81 8.08 -3.28 11.80
C ASP A 81 7.17 -2.95 10.61
N PHE A 82 6.23 -2.02 10.81
CA PHE A 82 5.28 -1.69 9.75
C PHE A 82 5.97 -1.09 8.51
N ARG A 83 7.16 -0.55 8.65
CA ARG A 83 7.90 0.01 7.53
C ARG A 83 8.46 -1.05 6.59
N ASP A 84 8.56 -2.29 7.06
CA ASP A 84 9.08 -3.38 6.24
C ASP A 84 8.23 -3.64 5.01
N LEU A 85 6.99 -3.19 5.00
CA LEU A 85 6.16 -3.36 3.81
C LEU A 85 6.77 -2.67 2.59
N TRP A 86 7.50 -1.57 2.79
CA TRP A 86 8.10 -0.84 1.67
C TRP A 86 9.35 -1.53 1.12
N SER A 87 9.87 -2.52 1.83
CA SER A 87 10.99 -3.32 1.33
C SER A 87 10.53 -4.48 0.43
N VAL A 88 9.24 -4.74 0.39
CA VAL A 88 8.69 -5.82 -0.45
C VAL A 88 8.60 -5.34 -1.89
N PRO A 89 9.17 -6.10 -2.85
CA PRO A 89 9.09 -5.71 -4.26
C PRO A 89 7.64 -5.65 -4.74
N CYS A 90 7.30 -4.56 -5.42
CA CYS A 90 5.94 -4.38 -5.93
C CYS A 90 5.98 -3.43 -7.12
N ASP A 91 4.86 -3.31 -7.80
CA ASP A 91 4.73 -2.42 -8.96
C ASP A 91 4.10 -1.09 -8.59
N VAL A 92 3.24 -1.10 -7.58
CA VAL A 92 2.49 0.09 -7.15
C VAL A 92 2.59 0.22 -5.64
N ALA A 93 2.94 1.41 -5.17
CA ALA A 93 2.96 1.73 -3.74
C ALA A 93 1.80 2.67 -3.41
N LEU A 94 0.95 2.26 -2.46
CA LEU A 94 -0.24 3.01 -2.04
C LEU A 94 -0.22 3.24 -0.53
N PRO A 95 0.38 4.34 -0.05
CA PRO A 95 0.32 4.64 1.37
C PRO A 95 -1.08 5.12 1.77
N CYS A 96 -1.73 4.36 2.64
CA CYS A 96 -3.12 4.59 3.05
C CYS A 96 -3.30 4.67 4.56
N ALA A 97 -2.22 4.82 5.31
CA ALA A 97 -2.32 4.76 6.77
C ALA A 97 -2.41 6.13 7.41
N THR A 98 -1.29 6.79 7.62
CA THR A 98 -1.25 8.02 8.38
C THR A 98 -0.39 9.08 7.72
N GLN A 99 -0.54 10.32 8.20
CA GLN A 99 0.27 11.42 7.76
C GLN A 99 1.73 11.20 8.15
N ASN A 100 2.65 11.49 7.23
CA ASN A 100 4.10 11.37 7.44
C ASN A 100 4.56 9.98 7.84
N GLU A 101 3.83 8.96 7.43
CA GLU A 101 4.24 7.57 7.71
C GLU A 101 5.44 7.13 6.89
N LEU A 102 5.72 7.82 5.79
CA LEU A 102 6.75 7.43 4.84
C LEU A 102 7.84 8.50 4.81
N ASP A 103 9.04 8.13 5.23
CA ASP A 103 10.19 9.04 5.27
C ASP A 103 11.16 8.77 4.12
N VAL A 104 12.29 9.48 4.14
CA VAL A 104 13.30 9.35 3.08
C VAL A 104 13.83 7.92 2.96
N GLU A 105 14.03 7.24 4.06
CA GLU A 105 14.54 5.87 4.02
C GLU A 105 13.55 4.94 3.32
N ASP A 106 12.26 5.14 3.60
CA ASP A 106 11.22 4.35 2.93
C ASP A 106 11.20 4.65 1.44
N ALA A 107 11.36 5.94 1.07
CA ALA A 107 11.39 6.33 -0.33
C ALA A 107 12.57 5.69 -1.06
N VAL A 108 13.73 5.60 -0.40
CA VAL A 108 14.89 4.93 -0.98
C VAL A 108 14.57 3.47 -1.28
N MET A 109 13.89 2.79 -0.37
CA MET A 109 13.51 1.40 -0.58
C MET A 109 12.53 1.25 -1.74
N ILE A 110 11.57 2.16 -1.85
CA ILE A 110 10.60 2.15 -2.94
C ILE A 110 11.32 2.30 -4.28
N VAL A 111 12.26 3.23 -4.36
CA VAL A 111 13.05 3.42 -5.58
C VAL A 111 13.88 2.18 -5.89
N ALA A 112 14.50 1.59 -4.87
CA ALA A 112 15.34 0.41 -5.05
C ALA A 112 14.55 -0.80 -5.53
N ASN A 113 13.28 -0.88 -5.17
CA ASN A 113 12.41 -2.00 -5.58
C ASN A 113 11.81 -1.82 -6.97
N ASN A 114 12.19 -0.78 -7.69
CA ASN A 114 11.71 -0.53 -9.06
C ASN A 114 10.20 -0.37 -9.14
N VAL A 115 9.60 0.24 -8.13
CA VAL A 115 8.18 0.56 -8.14
C VAL A 115 7.88 1.50 -9.30
N CYS A 116 6.84 1.21 -10.07
CA CYS A 116 6.47 2.03 -11.23
C CYS A 116 5.53 3.16 -10.89
N TYR A 117 4.66 2.97 -9.91
CA TYR A 117 3.65 3.96 -9.54
C TYR A 117 3.64 4.15 -8.04
N TYR A 118 3.60 5.41 -7.63
CA TYR A 118 3.43 5.79 -6.23
C TYR A 118 2.21 6.71 -6.16
N VAL A 119 1.16 6.28 -5.47
CA VAL A 119 -0.10 7.02 -5.39
C VAL A 119 -0.48 7.21 -3.93
N GLU A 120 -0.62 8.45 -3.51
CA GLU A 120 -0.99 8.78 -2.12
C GLU A 120 -2.49 8.75 -1.95
N ALA A 121 -2.99 7.78 -1.20
CA ALA A 121 -4.40 7.68 -0.87
C ALA A 121 -4.71 8.33 0.48
N ALA A 122 -3.72 8.38 1.38
CA ALA A 122 -3.86 9.09 2.64
C ALA A 122 -3.49 10.55 2.46
N ASN A 123 -3.86 11.38 3.43
CA ASN A 123 -3.52 12.80 3.38
C ASN A 123 -2.07 13.00 3.82
N MET A 124 -1.23 13.47 2.89
CA MET A 124 0.19 13.76 3.13
C MET A 124 0.94 12.61 3.83
N PRO A 125 0.91 11.39 3.26
CA PRO A 125 1.55 10.25 3.92
C PRO A 125 3.08 10.33 3.90
N ALA A 126 3.66 10.99 2.90
CA ALA A 126 5.11 11.10 2.76
C ALA A 126 5.60 12.44 3.28
N THR A 127 6.79 12.43 3.89
CA THR A 127 7.44 13.70 4.24
C THR A 127 7.79 14.44 2.96
N ALA A 128 8.02 15.75 3.07
CA ALA A 128 8.37 16.55 1.90
C ALA A 128 9.64 16.03 1.22
N GLU A 129 10.61 15.62 2.02
CA GLU A 129 11.87 15.09 1.49
C GLU A 129 11.67 13.76 0.76
N ALA A 130 10.86 12.88 1.34
CA ALA A 130 10.55 11.59 0.72
C ALA A 130 9.83 11.79 -0.62
N LEU A 131 8.85 12.68 -0.63
CA LEU A 131 8.09 12.94 -1.85
C LEU A 131 8.97 13.54 -2.95
N ARG A 132 9.89 14.42 -2.56
CA ARG A 132 10.83 14.99 -3.51
C ARG A 132 11.69 13.90 -4.16
N LEU A 133 12.20 12.97 -3.35
CA LEU A 133 13.02 11.87 -3.86
C LEU A 133 12.22 11.03 -4.86
N LEU A 134 10.98 10.71 -4.52
CA LEU A 134 10.12 9.92 -5.41
C LEU A 134 9.85 10.65 -6.72
N ARG A 135 9.58 11.95 -6.64
CA ARG A 135 9.30 12.76 -7.83
C ARG A 135 10.52 12.90 -8.75
N LEU A 136 11.71 12.90 -8.17
CA LEU A 136 12.95 13.01 -8.94
C LEU A 136 13.34 11.69 -9.59
N SER A 137 12.73 10.58 -9.20
CA SER A 137 13.02 9.29 -9.78
C SER A 137 12.33 9.16 -11.13
N PRO A 138 13.10 8.99 -12.24
CA PRO A 138 12.50 8.97 -13.57
C PRO A 138 11.65 7.74 -13.85
N LYS A 139 11.82 6.69 -13.06
CA LYS A 139 11.07 5.44 -13.28
C LYS A 139 9.75 5.39 -12.54
N ILE A 140 9.53 6.30 -11.60
CA ILE A 140 8.34 6.30 -10.78
C ILE A 140 7.39 7.41 -11.20
N LEU A 141 6.15 7.05 -11.51
CA LEU A 141 5.10 8.02 -11.76
C LEU A 141 4.41 8.28 -10.42
N THR A 142 4.50 9.52 -9.92
CA THR A 142 3.93 9.86 -8.63
C THR A 142 2.64 10.65 -8.78
N ALA A 143 1.67 10.39 -7.88
CA ALA A 143 0.45 11.17 -7.77
C ALA A 143 0.29 11.54 -6.29
N GLY A 144 0.21 12.83 -6.01
CA GLY A 144 0.05 13.30 -4.64
C GLY A 144 -1.38 13.13 -4.15
N SER A 145 -1.54 13.27 -2.81
CA SER A 145 -2.84 13.10 -2.18
C SER A 145 -3.89 14.05 -2.73
N LYS A 146 -3.49 15.25 -3.09
CA LYS A 146 -4.39 16.24 -3.66
C LYS A 146 -4.95 15.77 -5.00
N ALA A 147 -4.08 15.24 -5.85
CA ALA A 147 -4.49 14.69 -7.13
C ALA A 147 -5.35 13.45 -6.97
N SER A 148 -4.96 12.59 -6.04
CA SER A 148 -5.72 11.38 -5.75
C SER A 148 -7.10 11.69 -5.19
N GLY A 149 -7.16 12.72 -4.34
CA GLY A 149 -8.42 13.12 -3.72
C GLY A 149 -9.40 13.72 -4.69
N SER A 150 -8.92 14.62 -5.54
CA SER A 150 -9.79 15.21 -6.55
C SER A 150 -10.09 14.21 -7.63
N GLY A 151 -9.23 13.24 -7.76
CA GLY A 151 -9.44 12.32 -8.79
C GLY A 151 -9.72 10.94 -8.29
N GLY A 152 -10.49 10.81 -7.27
CA GLY A 152 -11.11 9.55 -7.08
C GLY A 152 -11.49 9.01 -8.42
N VAL A 153 -11.69 9.92 -9.25
CA VAL A 153 -11.87 9.77 -10.66
C VAL A 153 -10.69 9.14 -11.39
N VAL A 154 -9.49 9.59 -11.07
CA VAL A 154 -8.28 9.15 -11.76
C VAL A 154 -7.95 7.70 -11.44
N VAL A 155 -8.24 7.31 -10.23
CA VAL A 155 -7.95 5.96 -9.78
C VAL A 155 -8.99 4.97 -10.29
N SER A 156 -10.13 5.46 -10.59
CA SER A 156 -11.24 4.61 -11.06
C SER A 156 -11.21 4.34 -12.56
#